data_9043f6a17cc8f05d2f3e8c6fcf911da6
#
_entry.id   9043f6a17cc8f05d2f3e8c6fcf911da6
#
_cell.length_a   1.000
_cell.length_b   1.000
_cell.length_c   1.000
_cell.angle_alpha   90.00
_cell.angle_beta   90.00
_cell.angle_gamma   90.00
#
_symmetry.space_group_name_H-M   'P 1'
#
loop_
_entity.id
_entity.type
_entity.pdbx_description
1 polymer ?
#
loop_
_entity_poly.entity_id
_entity_poly.type
_entity_poly.pdbx_seq_one_letter_code
_entity_poly.pdbx_strand_id
1 'polypeptide(L)'
;MPGRVLAGTSGFSYAAWSPLFYPPGLRSGALLPHYASRLPACELNNTFYARPKEDRIRGWTAAVPEDFRFIVKAQRGASVRALYGDDPAGSIAWLTEFLPTFGQRLGAVLFRVGNEIPRNDERLQELLTAWPHPIPLVLEAQHPSWTADETFAALRAAGAVLCTTDLDDQEETPDIRRTGPFLYLRLRRSTYTDAELDAWARRLVPFLDDGLDAFVLFRHDEDGTSALRAEGFADRVDRVRVTG
;
A
#
# COMPACT_ATOMS: atom_id res chain seq x y z
N MET A 1 8.38 7.68 20.31
CA MET A 1 9.36 6.95 19.48
C MET A 1 9.13 7.38 18.04
N PRO A 2 10.14 7.56 17.22
CA PRO A 2 9.96 7.89 15.82
C PRO A 2 9.18 6.77 15.11
N GLY A 3 8.40 7.14 14.10
CA GLY A 3 7.69 6.21 13.24
C GLY A 3 8.65 5.36 12.40
N ARG A 4 8.17 4.22 11.93
CA ARG A 4 8.94 3.25 11.14
C ARG A 4 8.62 3.35 9.66
N VAL A 5 9.60 3.03 8.82
CA VAL A 5 9.38 2.79 7.39
C VAL A 5 9.09 1.31 7.17
N LEU A 6 7.92 1.02 6.61
CA LEU A 6 7.48 -0.31 6.20
C LEU A 6 7.57 -0.40 4.67
N ALA A 7 8.80 -0.55 4.17
CA ALA A 7 9.04 -0.63 2.74
C ALA A 7 8.71 -2.03 2.19
N GLY A 8 8.23 -2.08 0.95
CA GLY A 8 7.88 -3.32 0.28
C GLY A 8 7.56 -3.11 -1.19
N THR A 9 6.98 -4.10 -1.82
CA THR A 9 6.65 -4.07 -3.25
C THR A 9 5.19 -4.44 -3.51
N SER A 10 4.72 -4.08 -4.69
CA SER A 10 3.44 -4.55 -5.25
C SER A 10 3.60 -5.99 -5.73
N GLY A 11 3.38 -6.95 -4.81
CA GLY A 11 3.55 -8.38 -5.01
C GLY A 11 4.95 -8.89 -4.65
N PHE A 12 5.05 -10.21 -4.48
CA PHE A 12 6.28 -10.91 -4.10
C PHE A 12 6.57 -12.15 -4.96
N SER A 13 5.57 -12.64 -5.69
CA SER A 13 5.66 -13.95 -6.36
C SER A 13 6.10 -13.83 -7.82
N TYR A 14 7.32 -13.35 -8.02
CA TYR A 14 7.92 -13.16 -9.34
C TYR A 14 9.21 -13.97 -9.47
N ALA A 15 9.14 -15.12 -10.15
CA ALA A 15 10.30 -15.98 -10.35
C ALA A 15 11.46 -15.28 -11.10
N ALA A 16 11.13 -14.33 -11.96
CA ALA A 16 12.09 -13.52 -12.70
C ALA A 16 12.97 -12.61 -11.83
N TRP A 17 12.62 -12.42 -10.53
CA TRP A 17 13.50 -11.71 -9.59
C TRP A 17 14.74 -12.51 -9.16
N SER A 18 14.89 -13.72 -9.67
CA SER A 18 16.13 -14.51 -9.55
C SER A 18 17.05 -14.19 -10.76
N PRO A 19 18.37 -14.02 -10.55
CA PRO A 19 19.09 -14.24 -9.29
C PRO A 19 19.23 -12.98 -8.42
N LEU A 20 18.66 -11.84 -8.82
CA LEU A 20 18.96 -10.54 -8.21
C LEU A 20 18.41 -10.41 -6.78
N PHE A 21 17.14 -10.70 -6.59
CA PHE A 21 16.48 -10.64 -5.28
C PHE A 21 16.28 -12.04 -4.67
N TYR A 22 15.85 -13.01 -5.45
CA TYR A 22 15.72 -14.38 -5.00
C TYR A 22 16.96 -15.21 -5.39
N PRO A 23 17.48 -16.09 -4.50
CA PRO A 23 18.56 -16.97 -4.88
C PRO A 23 18.14 -17.93 -6.01
N PRO A 24 19.08 -18.36 -6.87
CA PRO A 24 18.81 -19.32 -7.92
C PRO A 24 18.21 -20.62 -7.39
N GLY A 25 17.20 -21.14 -8.08
CA GLY A 25 16.58 -22.42 -7.72
C GLY A 25 15.58 -22.36 -6.55
N LEU A 26 15.25 -21.17 -6.04
CA LEU A 26 14.26 -21.03 -4.97
C LEU A 26 12.89 -21.50 -5.45
N ARG A 27 12.29 -22.45 -4.73
CA ARG A 27 10.96 -23.00 -5.05
C ARG A 27 9.87 -21.96 -4.77
N SER A 28 8.77 -22.00 -5.53
CA SER A 28 7.67 -21.04 -5.41
C SER A 28 7.11 -20.92 -3.98
N GLY A 29 7.01 -22.02 -3.23
CA GLY A 29 6.56 -22.00 -1.83
C GLY A 29 7.53 -21.32 -0.86
N ALA A 30 8.79 -21.09 -1.24
CA ALA A 30 9.79 -20.42 -0.44
C ALA A 30 9.96 -18.93 -0.78
N LEU A 31 9.28 -18.42 -1.81
CA LEU A 31 9.38 -17.02 -2.23
C LEU A 31 8.89 -16.07 -1.12
N LEU A 32 7.72 -16.35 -0.53
CA LEU A 32 7.16 -15.49 0.52
C LEU A 32 7.99 -15.49 1.81
N PRO A 33 8.42 -16.63 2.37
CA PRO A 33 9.34 -16.64 3.51
C PRO A 33 10.65 -15.87 3.24
N HIS A 34 11.25 -16.06 2.06
CA HIS A 34 12.45 -15.32 1.68
C HIS A 34 12.19 -13.83 1.56
N TYR A 35 11.09 -13.43 0.90
CA TYR A 35 10.68 -12.03 0.79
C TYR A 35 10.51 -11.40 2.18
N ALA A 36 9.77 -12.05 3.06
CA ALA A 36 9.46 -11.55 4.40
C ALA A 36 10.67 -11.53 5.36
N SER A 37 11.74 -12.26 5.05
CA SER A 37 13.01 -12.14 5.79
C SER A 37 13.82 -10.88 5.45
N ARG A 38 13.46 -10.19 4.35
CA ARG A 38 14.18 -9.00 3.84
C ARG A 38 13.32 -7.73 3.86
N LEU A 39 12.01 -7.87 3.69
CA LEU A 39 11.08 -6.75 3.56
C LEU A 39 9.92 -6.88 4.54
N PRO A 40 9.54 -5.80 5.25
CA PRO A 40 8.52 -5.83 6.30
C PRO A 40 7.07 -5.77 5.79
N ALA A 41 6.85 -5.46 4.52
CA ALA A 41 5.50 -5.30 3.98
C ALA A 41 5.37 -5.75 2.52
N CYS A 42 4.16 -6.16 2.12
CA CYS A 42 3.84 -6.52 0.75
C CYS A 42 2.40 -6.17 0.38
N GLU A 43 2.21 -5.55 -0.79
CA GLU A 43 0.89 -5.32 -1.39
C GLU A 43 0.46 -6.56 -2.19
N LEU A 44 -0.67 -7.17 -1.86
CA LEU A 44 -1.20 -8.36 -2.52
C LEU A 44 -1.98 -7.97 -3.78
N ASN A 45 -1.33 -8.02 -4.95
CA ASN A 45 -1.97 -7.67 -6.22
C ASN A 45 -3.00 -8.70 -6.70
N ASN A 46 -2.84 -9.97 -6.36
CA ASN A 46 -3.76 -11.03 -6.76
C ASN A 46 -5.16 -10.86 -6.18
N THR A 47 -5.30 -10.22 -5.02
CA THR A 47 -6.58 -9.91 -4.39
C THR A 47 -7.42 -8.90 -5.20
N PHE A 48 -6.79 -8.12 -6.07
CA PHE A 48 -7.46 -7.20 -6.99
C PHE A 48 -8.33 -7.92 -8.02
N TYR A 49 -7.95 -9.14 -8.40
CA TYR A 49 -8.65 -9.94 -9.41
C TYR A 49 -9.64 -10.92 -8.79
N ALA A 50 -9.30 -11.51 -7.65
CA ALA A 50 -10.13 -12.49 -6.99
C ALA A 50 -9.94 -12.49 -5.47
N ARG A 51 -11.02 -12.72 -4.73
CA ARG A 51 -10.97 -12.94 -3.28
C ARG A 51 -10.18 -14.23 -2.97
N PRO A 52 -9.14 -14.18 -2.12
CA PRO A 52 -8.40 -15.37 -1.73
C PRO A 52 -9.25 -16.28 -0.83
N LYS A 53 -9.04 -17.60 -0.92
CA LYS A 53 -9.61 -18.55 0.04
C LYS A 53 -8.91 -18.40 1.40
N GLU A 54 -9.62 -18.68 2.49
CA GLU A 54 -9.08 -18.58 3.85
C GLU A 54 -7.82 -19.42 4.06
N ASP A 55 -7.77 -20.65 3.56
CA ASP A 55 -6.59 -21.51 3.69
C ASP A 55 -5.35 -20.89 3.05
N ARG A 56 -5.52 -20.16 1.93
CA ARG A 56 -4.42 -19.43 1.31
C ARG A 56 -3.92 -18.30 2.22
N ILE A 57 -4.86 -17.56 2.85
CA ILE A 57 -4.50 -16.48 3.79
C ILE A 57 -3.77 -17.06 5.00
N ARG A 58 -4.29 -18.15 5.58
CA ARG A 58 -3.62 -18.87 6.68
C ARG A 58 -2.22 -19.33 6.31
N GLY A 59 -2.04 -19.84 5.07
CA GLY A 59 -0.73 -20.20 4.53
C GLY A 59 0.21 -18.99 4.43
N TRP A 60 -0.27 -17.85 3.96
CA TRP A 60 0.53 -16.62 3.89
C TRP A 60 0.92 -16.12 5.30
N THR A 61 -0.04 -16.04 6.21
CA THR A 61 0.22 -15.53 7.56
C THR A 61 1.12 -16.43 8.37
N ALA A 62 1.07 -17.75 8.17
CA ALA A 62 1.98 -18.72 8.78
C ALA A 62 3.41 -18.66 8.21
N ALA A 63 3.58 -18.14 6.99
CA ALA A 63 4.86 -18.11 6.28
C ALA A 63 5.69 -16.84 6.55
N VAL A 64 5.19 -15.89 7.35
CA VAL A 64 5.84 -14.60 7.59
C VAL A 64 5.95 -14.28 9.08
N PRO A 65 6.91 -13.43 9.51
CA PRO A 65 7.01 -12.94 10.89
C PRO A 65 5.75 -12.23 11.40
N GLU A 66 5.62 -12.07 12.72
CA GLU A 66 4.44 -11.42 13.33
C GLU A 66 4.32 -9.94 13.00
N ASP A 67 5.44 -9.28 12.82
CA ASP A 67 5.54 -7.86 12.48
C ASP A 67 5.45 -7.56 10.98
N PHE A 68 5.39 -8.59 10.14
CA PHE A 68 5.14 -8.44 8.70
C PHE A 68 3.73 -7.93 8.42
N ARG A 69 3.58 -7.04 7.44
CA ARG A 69 2.29 -6.43 7.07
C ARG A 69 1.90 -6.72 5.63
N PHE A 70 0.73 -7.33 5.45
CA PHE A 70 0.07 -7.46 4.16
C PHE A 70 -0.82 -6.25 3.90
N ILE A 71 -0.70 -5.65 2.73
CA ILE A 71 -1.66 -4.69 2.20
C ILE A 71 -2.55 -5.44 1.20
N VAL A 72 -3.84 -5.50 1.49
CA VAL A 72 -4.80 -6.17 0.63
C VAL A 72 -5.34 -5.17 -0.38
N LYS A 73 -5.09 -5.41 -1.67
CA LYS A 73 -5.70 -4.58 -2.71
C LYS A 73 -7.16 -5.01 -2.92
N ALA A 74 -8.09 -4.09 -2.68
CA ALA A 74 -9.52 -4.35 -2.82
C ALA A 74 -9.86 -4.85 -4.23
N GLN A 75 -10.75 -5.84 -4.33
CA GLN A 75 -11.12 -6.45 -5.60
C GLN A 75 -11.84 -5.43 -6.49
N ARG A 76 -11.36 -5.30 -7.75
CA ARG A 76 -11.76 -4.24 -8.69
C ARG A 76 -13.28 -4.10 -8.85
N GLY A 77 -13.96 -5.19 -9.17
CA GLY A 77 -15.41 -5.13 -9.43
C GLY A 77 -16.23 -4.79 -8.19
N ALA A 78 -15.82 -5.29 -7.02
CA ALA A 78 -16.47 -4.97 -5.76
C ALA A 78 -16.19 -3.51 -5.31
N SER A 79 -14.99 -2.98 -5.57
CA SER A 79 -14.69 -1.57 -5.32
C SER A 79 -15.55 -0.63 -6.17
N VAL A 80 -15.77 -0.97 -7.44
CA VAL A 80 -16.66 -0.19 -8.30
C VAL A 80 -18.10 -0.25 -7.79
N ARG A 81 -18.60 -1.43 -7.40
CA ARG A 81 -19.94 -1.57 -6.84
C ARG A 81 -20.11 -0.90 -5.48
N ALA A 82 -19.07 -0.88 -4.65
CA ALA A 82 -19.08 -0.18 -3.36
C ALA A 82 -19.20 1.34 -3.51
N LEU A 83 -18.73 1.91 -4.63
CA LEU A 83 -18.86 3.35 -4.90
C LEU A 83 -20.10 3.72 -5.74
N TYR A 84 -20.48 2.87 -6.70
CA TYR A 84 -21.45 3.25 -7.72
C TYR A 84 -22.59 2.23 -7.92
N GLY A 85 -22.57 1.12 -7.19
CA GLY A 85 -23.62 0.12 -7.25
C GLY A 85 -24.85 0.49 -6.43
N ASP A 86 -25.90 -0.32 -6.58
CA ASP A 86 -27.17 -0.17 -5.85
C ASP A 86 -27.08 -0.67 -4.40
N ASP A 87 -26.04 -1.47 -4.07
CA ASP A 87 -25.77 -1.99 -2.73
C ASP A 87 -24.30 -1.75 -2.33
N PRO A 88 -23.91 -0.50 -1.95
CA PRO A 88 -22.58 -0.20 -1.48
C PRO A 88 -22.21 -0.99 -0.22
N ALA A 89 -23.12 -1.07 0.76
CA ALA A 89 -22.87 -1.73 2.04
C ALA A 89 -22.59 -3.23 1.89
N GLY A 90 -23.39 -3.94 1.07
CA GLY A 90 -23.15 -5.36 0.78
C GLY A 90 -21.85 -5.58 0.03
N SER A 91 -21.48 -4.68 -0.89
CA SER A 91 -20.19 -4.73 -1.59
C SER A 91 -19.00 -4.52 -0.64
N ILE A 92 -19.10 -3.60 0.32
CA ILE A 92 -18.09 -3.36 1.35
C ILE A 92 -17.99 -4.57 2.30
N ALA A 93 -19.12 -5.11 2.76
CA ALA A 93 -19.16 -6.30 3.59
C ALA A 93 -18.44 -7.47 2.88
N TRP A 94 -18.76 -7.69 1.61
CA TRP A 94 -18.09 -8.73 0.81
C TRP A 94 -16.58 -8.50 0.67
N LEU A 95 -16.12 -7.24 0.50
CA LEU A 95 -14.70 -6.87 0.41
C LEU A 95 -13.95 -7.12 1.72
N THR A 96 -14.62 -7.02 2.86
CA THR A 96 -13.98 -6.97 4.17
C THR A 96 -14.16 -8.24 5.00
N GLU A 97 -15.15 -9.10 4.68
CA GLU A 97 -15.50 -10.30 5.42
C GLU A 97 -14.33 -11.25 5.71
N PHE A 98 -13.40 -11.42 4.75
CA PHE A 98 -12.26 -12.34 4.89
C PHE A 98 -11.03 -11.71 5.56
N LEU A 99 -10.99 -10.40 5.71
CA LEU A 99 -9.81 -9.66 6.19
C LEU A 99 -9.39 -10.02 7.62
N PRO A 100 -10.33 -10.33 8.56
CA PRO A 100 -9.95 -10.77 9.90
C PRO A 100 -9.05 -12.01 9.92
N THR A 101 -9.06 -12.84 8.88
CA THR A 101 -8.18 -14.03 8.76
C THR A 101 -6.69 -13.65 8.70
N PHE A 102 -6.33 -12.42 8.32
CA PHE A 102 -4.95 -11.93 8.37
C PHE A 102 -4.48 -11.63 9.81
N GLY A 103 -5.41 -11.41 10.74
CA GLY A 103 -5.09 -11.02 12.13
C GLY A 103 -4.24 -9.75 12.17
N GLN A 104 -3.23 -9.73 13.04
CA GLN A 104 -2.32 -8.60 13.19
C GLN A 104 -1.44 -8.34 11.96
N ARG A 105 -1.37 -9.29 11.03
CA ARG A 105 -0.60 -9.12 9.78
C ARG A 105 -1.34 -8.32 8.71
N LEU A 106 -2.61 -7.94 8.93
CA LEU A 106 -3.30 -6.97 8.09
C LEU A 106 -2.72 -5.58 8.34
N GLY A 107 -2.02 -5.02 7.35
CA GLY A 107 -1.49 -3.65 7.42
C GLY A 107 -2.53 -2.62 6.99
N ALA A 108 -3.16 -2.83 5.85
CA ALA A 108 -4.19 -1.95 5.30
C ALA A 108 -4.96 -2.62 4.15
N VAL A 109 -6.07 -1.97 3.77
CA VAL A 109 -6.76 -2.27 2.51
C VAL A 109 -6.60 -1.10 1.55
N LEU A 110 -5.98 -1.35 0.41
CA LEU A 110 -5.84 -0.37 -0.67
C LEU A 110 -7.10 -0.40 -1.55
N PHE A 111 -7.93 0.62 -1.40
CA PHE A 111 -9.13 0.84 -2.20
C PHE A 111 -8.80 1.80 -3.34
N ARG A 112 -8.82 1.30 -4.58
CA ARG A 112 -8.43 2.08 -5.75
C ARG A 112 -9.65 2.56 -6.52
N VAL A 113 -9.69 3.85 -6.79
CA VAL A 113 -10.64 4.53 -7.67
C VAL A 113 -9.91 4.92 -8.96
N GLY A 114 -10.38 4.42 -10.09
CA GLY A 114 -9.73 4.62 -11.40
C GLY A 114 -9.79 6.06 -11.88
N ASN A 115 -8.98 6.36 -12.91
CA ASN A 115 -8.91 7.69 -13.50
C ASN A 115 -10.19 8.10 -14.24
N GLU A 116 -10.99 7.14 -14.67
CA GLU A 116 -12.30 7.34 -15.31
C GLU A 116 -13.40 7.79 -14.34
N ILE A 117 -13.13 7.83 -13.03
CA ILE A 117 -14.12 8.04 -11.98
C ILE A 117 -13.88 9.40 -11.32
N PRO A 118 -14.64 10.45 -11.65
CA PRO A 118 -14.53 11.76 -11.00
C PRO A 118 -15.02 11.69 -9.54
N ARG A 119 -14.63 12.72 -8.77
CA ARG A 119 -15.04 12.88 -7.36
C ARG A 119 -16.57 12.92 -7.23
N ASN A 120 -17.03 12.16 -6.24
CA ASN A 120 -18.39 12.22 -5.76
C ASN A 120 -18.36 12.14 -4.22
N ASP A 121 -18.68 13.26 -3.56
CA ASP A 121 -18.54 13.39 -2.11
C ASP A 121 -19.59 12.56 -1.36
N GLU A 122 -20.79 12.42 -1.90
CA GLU A 122 -21.84 11.58 -1.33
C GLU A 122 -21.42 10.12 -1.30
N ARG A 123 -20.90 9.61 -2.42
CA ARG A 123 -20.40 8.24 -2.53
C ARG A 123 -19.17 7.98 -1.67
N LEU A 124 -18.28 8.97 -1.55
CA LEU A 124 -17.17 8.89 -0.62
C LEU A 124 -17.67 8.78 0.83
N GLN A 125 -18.64 9.60 1.21
CA GLN A 125 -19.21 9.59 2.56
C GLN A 125 -19.91 8.26 2.87
N GLU A 126 -20.65 7.69 1.93
CA GLU A 126 -21.27 6.37 2.05
C GLU A 126 -20.20 5.28 2.27
N LEU A 127 -19.13 5.27 1.44
CA LEU A 127 -18.01 4.33 1.59
C LEU A 127 -17.37 4.44 2.99
N LEU A 128 -17.04 5.66 3.42
CA LEU A 128 -16.36 5.90 4.69
C LEU A 128 -17.24 5.51 5.89
N THR A 129 -18.55 5.77 5.80
CA THR A 129 -19.53 5.43 6.86
C THR A 129 -19.73 3.91 6.97
N ALA A 130 -19.79 3.23 5.84
CA ALA A 130 -20.00 1.77 5.80
C ALA A 130 -18.73 0.96 6.05
N TRP A 131 -17.53 1.60 6.01
CA TRP A 131 -16.26 0.90 6.19
C TRP A 131 -16.11 0.37 7.63
N PRO A 132 -15.86 -0.94 7.84
CA PRO A 132 -15.86 -1.51 9.19
C PRO A 132 -14.58 -1.17 9.97
N HIS A 133 -14.72 -0.65 11.19
CA HIS A 133 -13.63 -0.54 12.14
C HIS A 133 -13.26 -1.91 12.76
N PRO A 134 -11.99 -2.18 13.04
CA PRO A 134 -10.80 -1.33 12.92
C PRO A 134 -9.97 -1.57 11.65
N ILE A 135 -10.60 -1.92 10.53
CA ILE A 135 -9.88 -2.24 9.28
C ILE A 135 -9.29 -0.95 8.67
N PRO A 136 -7.94 -0.83 8.55
CA PRO A 136 -7.33 0.38 8.00
C PRO A 136 -7.63 0.53 6.50
N LEU A 137 -8.24 1.65 6.11
CA LEU A 137 -8.57 1.99 4.73
C LEU A 137 -7.53 2.96 4.15
N VAL A 138 -7.00 2.61 2.99
CA VAL A 138 -6.18 3.49 2.14
C VAL A 138 -6.94 3.77 0.85
N LEU A 139 -7.19 5.05 0.54
CA LEU A 139 -7.82 5.46 -0.71
C LEU A 139 -6.76 5.90 -1.72
N GLU A 140 -6.68 5.21 -2.86
CA GLU A 140 -5.95 5.63 -4.06
C GLU A 140 -6.94 6.14 -5.10
N ALA A 141 -7.10 7.44 -5.22
CA ALA A 141 -7.97 8.06 -6.22
C ALA A 141 -7.11 8.67 -7.33
N GLN A 142 -7.35 8.27 -8.59
CA GLN A 142 -6.49 8.64 -9.71
C GLN A 142 -7.01 9.83 -10.51
N HIS A 143 -8.32 10.09 -10.52
CA HIS A 143 -8.86 11.25 -11.23
C HIS A 143 -8.50 12.54 -10.48
N PRO A 144 -8.02 13.61 -11.16
CA PRO A 144 -7.54 14.84 -10.50
C PRO A 144 -8.56 15.54 -9.60
N SER A 145 -9.86 15.41 -9.87
CA SER A 145 -10.91 16.01 -9.05
C SER A 145 -10.93 15.54 -7.59
N TRP A 146 -10.33 14.39 -7.28
CA TRP A 146 -10.19 13.90 -5.91
C TRP A 146 -9.12 14.66 -5.10
N THR A 147 -8.26 15.44 -5.76
CA THR A 147 -7.28 16.30 -5.10
C THR A 147 -7.98 17.59 -4.67
N ALA A 148 -8.78 17.49 -3.60
CA ALA A 148 -9.60 18.58 -3.06
C ALA A 148 -9.62 18.55 -1.53
N ASP A 149 -9.72 19.72 -0.91
CA ASP A 149 -9.68 19.84 0.56
C ASP A 149 -10.84 19.10 1.23
N GLU A 150 -12.00 19.03 0.58
CA GLU A 150 -13.17 18.28 1.07
C GLU A 150 -12.89 16.78 1.12
N THR A 151 -12.20 16.21 0.08
CA THR A 151 -11.75 14.81 0.09
C THR A 151 -10.82 14.56 1.27
N PHE A 152 -9.83 15.43 1.48
CA PHE A 152 -8.85 15.28 2.56
C PHE A 152 -9.51 15.44 3.94
N ALA A 153 -10.50 16.35 4.07
CA ALA A 153 -11.26 16.52 5.30
C ALA A 153 -12.11 15.28 5.62
N ALA A 154 -12.81 14.72 4.63
CA ALA A 154 -13.59 13.50 4.78
C ALA A 154 -12.74 12.30 5.22
N LEU A 155 -11.58 12.09 4.56
CA LEU A 155 -10.64 11.02 4.93
C LEU A 155 -10.13 11.21 6.36
N ARG A 156 -9.74 12.43 6.76
CA ARG A 156 -9.30 12.73 8.14
C ARG A 156 -10.39 12.43 9.16
N ALA A 157 -11.61 12.85 8.92
CA ALA A 157 -12.73 12.60 9.82
C ALA A 157 -13.01 11.11 10.02
N ALA A 158 -12.81 10.29 9.00
CA ALA A 158 -12.98 8.84 9.03
C ALA A 158 -11.73 8.07 9.49
N GLY A 159 -10.58 8.74 9.70
CA GLY A 159 -9.30 8.06 9.97
C GLY A 159 -8.77 7.24 8.79
N ALA A 160 -9.26 7.51 7.58
CA ALA A 160 -8.79 6.86 6.36
C ALA A 160 -7.53 7.54 5.80
N VAL A 161 -6.68 6.75 5.15
CA VAL A 161 -5.38 7.20 4.65
C VAL A 161 -5.46 7.54 3.16
N LEU A 162 -4.94 8.71 2.78
CA LEU A 162 -4.73 9.05 1.38
C LEU A 162 -3.47 8.34 0.86
N CYS A 163 -3.60 7.67 -0.28
CA CYS A 163 -2.45 7.13 -0.99
C CYS A 163 -1.74 8.24 -1.79
N THR A 164 -0.47 8.47 -1.52
CA THR A 164 0.39 9.29 -2.39
C THR A 164 1.00 8.38 -3.45
N THR A 165 0.69 8.62 -4.73
CA THR A 165 1.19 7.79 -5.84
C THR A 165 2.10 8.62 -6.75
N ASP A 166 3.35 8.16 -6.95
CA ASP A 166 4.35 8.75 -7.85
C ASP A 166 4.42 7.94 -9.15
N LEU A 167 4.15 8.57 -10.30
CA LEU A 167 4.04 7.95 -11.62
C LEU A 167 5.04 8.56 -12.61
N ASP A 168 5.38 7.81 -13.66
CA ASP A 168 6.30 8.28 -14.73
C ASP A 168 5.79 9.49 -15.51
N ASP A 169 4.47 9.62 -15.64
CA ASP A 169 3.80 10.65 -16.44
C ASP A 169 3.42 11.92 -15.64
N GLN A 170 3.83 12.00 -14.38
CA GLN A 170 3.61 13.19 -13.55
C GLN A 170 4.74 14.21 -13.72
N GLU A 171 4.37 15.46 -14.04
CA GLU A 171 5.33 16.57 -14.14
C GLU A 171 5.89 16.98 -12.78
N GLU A 172 5.03 16.92 -11.74
CA GLU A 172 5.40 17.30 -10.38
C GLU A 172 5.36 16.10 -9.42
N THR A 173 6.29 16.09 -8.49
CA THR A 173 6.30 15.09 -7.40
C THR A 173 5.08 15.33 -6.49
N PRO A 174 4.20 14.34 -6.29
CA PRO A 174 2.97 14.52 -5.53
C PRO A 174 3.24 14.83 -4.05
N ASP A 175 2.38 15.65 -3.45
CA ASP A 175 2.45 15.98 -2.04
C ASP A 175 2.18 14.77 -1.13
N ILE A 176 2.90 14.71 0.00
CA ILE A 176 2.59 13.78 1.09
C ILE A 176 1.57 14.46 2.00
N ARG A 177 0.36 13.89 2.12
CA ARG A 177 -0.71 14.44 2.95
C ARG A 177 -1.13 13.45 4.03
N ARG A 178 -1.01 13.88 5.28
CA ARG A 178 -1.53 13.11 6.42
C ARG A 178 -3.04 13.24 6.50
N THR A 179 -3.76 12.13 6.34
CA THR A 179 -5.22 12.04 6.56
C THR A 179 -5.60 10.99 7.60
N GLY A 180 -4.73 10.02 7.88
CA GLY A 180 -4.96 8.91 8.80
C GLY A 180 -3.81 8.68 9.79
N PRO A 181 -3.80 7.52 10.45
CA PRO A 181 -2.84 7.20 11.50
C PRO A 181 -1.44 6.80 11.00
N PHE A 182 -1.25 6.65 9.70
CA PHE A 182 0.03 6.35 9.06
C PHE A 182 0.07 7.00 7.66
N LEU A 183 1.23 6.95 7.01
CA LEU A 183 1.39 7.38 5.62
C LEU A 183 1.39 6.16 4.69
N TYR A 184 0.90 6.34 3.46
CA TYR A 184 0.92 5.31 2.44
C TYR A 184 1.38 5.88 1.09
N LEU A 185 2.54 5.44 0.65
CA LEU A 185 3.18 5.88 -0.59
C LEU A 185 3.30 4.72 -1.57
N ARG A 186 3.03 4.98 -2.82
CA ARG A 186 3.26 4.07 -3.94
C ARG A 186 4.26 4.70 -4.90
N LEU A 187 5.52 4.26 -4.84
CA LEU A 187 6.58 4.69 -5.74
C LEU A 187 6.55 3.80 -6.98
N ARG A 188 5.92 4.32 -8.04
CA ARG A 188 5.53 3.51 -9.19
C ARG A 188 6.22 3.91 -10.49
N ARG A 189 7.19 4.83 -10.46
CA ARG A 189 8.02 5.08 -11.64
C ARG A 189 8.79 3.83 -12.04
N SER A 190 9.09 3.72 -13.31
CA SER A 190 9.89 2.62 -13.88
C SER A 190 11.33 2.65 -13.34
N THR A 191 11.86 3.86 -13.12
CA THR A 191 13.20 4.08 -12.59
C THR A 191 13.20 5.15 -11.51
N TYR A 192 14.17 5.06 -10.61
CA TYR A 192 14.51 6.08 -9.62
C TYR A 192 16.03 6.20 -9.54
N THR A 193 16.52 7.42 -9.58
CA THR A 193 17.91 7.74 -9.21
C THR A 193 18.08 7.77 -7.70
N ASP A 194 19.31 7.66 -7.22
CA ASP A 194 19.59 7.78 -5.79
C ASP A 194 19.17 9.14 -5.23
N ALA A 195 19.35 10.22 -6.00
CA ALA A 195 18.94 11.56 -5.60
C ALA A 195 17.42 11.69 -5.42
N GLU A 196 16.61 11.07 -6.28
CA GLU A 196 15.15 11.04 -6.17
C GLU A 196 14.69 10.22 -4.96
N LEU A 197 15.32 9.08 -4.71
CA LEU A 197 15.03 8.29 -3.51
C LEU A 197 15.43 9.02 -2.23
N ASP A 198 16.55 9.76 -2.22
CA ASP A 198 16.94 10.60 -1.09
C ASP A 198 15.98 11.77 -0.89
N ALA A 199 15.45 12.35 -1.98
CA ALA A 199 14.43 13.38 -1.89
C ALA A 199 13.13 12.85 -1.27
N TRP A 200 12.67 11.65 -1.66
CA TRP A 200 11.53 10.98 -1.03
C TRP A 200 11.79 10.69 0.45
N ALA A 201 12.98 10.18 0.78
CA ALA A 201 13.36 9.91 2.17
C ALA A 201 13.32 11.20 3.03
N ARG A 202 13.93 12.30 2.55
CA ARG A 202 13.88 13.60 3.26
C ARG A 202 12.46 14.12 3.49
N ARG A 203 11.56 13.94 2.55
CA ARG A 203 10.15 14.35 2.67
C ARG A 203 9.38 13.53 3.72
N LEU A 204 9.80 12.29 3.99
CA LEU A 204 9.18 11.43 5.01
C LEU A 204 9.67 11.76 6.43
N VAL A 205 10.92 12.21 6.59
CA VAL A 205 11.54 12.43 7.91
C VAL A 205 10.67 13.23 8.88
N PRO A 206 10.07 14.38 8.54
CA PRO A 206 9.24 15.13 9.49
C PRO A 206 8.07 14.34 10.05
N PHE A 207 7.40 13.54 9.21
CA PHE A 207 6.26 12.71 9.64
C PHE A 207 6.69 11.54 10.53
N LEU A 208 7.83 10.93 10.20
CA LEU A 208 8.39 9.84 11.01
C LEU A 208 8.85 10.35 12.36
N ASP A 209 9.43 11.57 12.44
CA ASP A 209 9.84 12.19 13.69
C ASP A 209 8.64 12.55 14.57
N ASP A 210 7.49 12.87 13.95
CA ASP A 210 6.20 13.02 14.62
C ASP A 210 5.56 11.69 15.06
N GLY A 211 6.24 10.55 14.84
CA GLY A 211 5.81 9.21 15.27
C GLY A 211 4.87 8.49 14.32
N LEU A 212 4.67 8.98 13.07
CA LEU A 212 3.86 8.28 12.09
C LEU A 212 4.65 7.18 11.39
N ASP A 213 4.11 5.97 11.35
CA ASP A 213 4.63 4.91 10.47
C ASP A 213 4.32 5.26 9.00
N ALA A 214 5.17 4.82 8.07
CA ALA A 214 4.99 5.01 6.64
C ALA A 214 5.13 3.69 5.88
N PHE A 215 4.09 3.28 5.17
CA PHE A 215 4.20 2.25 4.13
C PHE A 215 4.73 2.88 2.86
N VAL A 216 5.80 2.28 2.28
CA VAL A 216 6.40 2.73 1.02
C VAL A 216 6.49 1.56 0.06
N LEU A 217 5.55 1.47 -0.88
CA LEU A 217 5.39 0.34 -1.78
C LEU A 217 5.93 0.67 -3.17
N PHE A 218 6.99 -0.03 -3.56
CA PHE A 218 7.56 0.09 -4.90
C PHE A 218 6.76 -0.73 -5.92
N ARG A 219 6.73 -0.24 -7.16
CA ARG A 219 6.19 -1.01 -8.27
C ARG A 219 6.98 -2.30 -8.43
N HIS A 220 6.32 -3.41 -8.76
CA HIS A 220 7.03 -4.60 -9.23
C HIS A 220 7.65 -4.32 -10.61
N ASP A 221 8.82 -4.83 -10.82
CA ASP A 221 9.56 -4.83 -12.08
C ASP A 221 9.83 -6.26 -12.55
N GLU A 222 10.54 -6.38 -13.66
CA GLU A 222 10.79 -7.69 -14.27
C GLU A 222 11.96 -8.44 -13.64
N ASP A 223 12.91 -7.73 -12.98
CA ASP A 223 14.18 -8.30 -12.51
C ASP A 223 14.38 -8.30 -10.99
N GLY A 224 13.54 -7.60 -10.23
CA GLY A 224 13.65 -7.47 -8.77
C GLY A 224 14.45 -6.27 -8.28
N THR A 225 14.87 -5.36 -9.16
CA THR A 225 15.55 -4.10 -8.78
C THR A 225 14.69 -3.28 -7.82
N SER A 226 13.38 -3.22 -8.02
CA SER A 226 12.45 -2.51 -7.12
C SER A 226 12.39 -3.13 -5.73
N ALA A 227 12.56 -4.44 -5.60
CA ALA A 227 12.63 -5.10 -4.30
C ALA A 227 13.93 -4.71 -3.55
N LEU A 228 15.06 -4.60 -4.25
CA LEU A 228 16.32 -4.09 -3.67
C LEU A 228 16.22 -2.62 -3.27
N ARG A 229 15.52 -1.79 -4.06
CA ARG A 229 15.24 -0.39 -3.69
C ARG A 229 14.42 -0.31 -2.41
N ALA A 230 13.38 -1.16 -2.29
CA ALA A 230 12.57 -1.23 -1.08
C ALA A 230 13.39 -1.66 0.13
N GLU A 231 14.26 -2.67 -0.02
CA GLU A 231 15.13 -3.15 1.05
C GLU A 231 16.07 -2.05 1.59
N GLY A 232 16.71 -1.27 0.71
CA GLY A 232 17.60 -0.19 1.10
C GLY A 232 16.90 1.11 1.52
N PHE A 233 15.57 1.21 1.42
CA PHE A 233 14.89 2.49 1.60
C PHE A 233 14.82 2.94 3.07
N ALA A 234 14.66 2.03 4.02
CA ALA A 234 14.68 2.36 5.45
C ALA A 234 16.05 2.91 5.88
N ASP A 235 17.14 2.25 5.48
CA ASP A 235 18.51 2.72 5.74
C ASP A 235 18.78 4.09 5.09
N ARG A 236 18.19 4.34 3.93
CA ARG A 236 18.27 5.64 3.25
C ARG A 236 17.59 6.75 4.07
N VAL A 237 16.43 6.49 4.63
CA VAL A 237 15.73 7.43 5.53
C VAL A 237 16.59 7.72 6.76
N ASP A 238 17.18 6.72 7.38
CA ASP A 238 18.04 6.89 8.55
C ASP A 238 19.28 7.73 8.21
N ARG A 239 19.91 7.51 7.06
CA ARG A 239 21.06 8.33 6.61
C ARG A 239 20.69 9.80 6.42
N VAL A 240 19.58 10.09 5.73
CA VAL A 240 19.20 11.49 5.46
C VAL A 240 18.73 12.21 6.72
N ARG A 241 18.20 11.47 7.72
CA ARG A 241 17.85 12.01 9.04
C ARG A 241 19.07 12.49 9.83
N VAL A 242 20.22 11.80 9.70
CA VAL A 242 21.45 12.16 10.40
C VAL A 242 22.18 13.33 9.73
N THR A 243 22.00 13.49 8.40
CA THR A 243 22.73 14.50 7.61
C THR A 243 21.95 15.80 7.38
N GLY A 244 20.71 15.89 7.79
CA GLY A 244 19.87 17.09 7.69
C GLY A 244 19.68 17.75 9.04
#